data_25598bbb23cf77266dabf9081859a159
#
_entry.id   25598bbb23cf77266dabf9081859a159
#
_cell.length_a   1.000
_cell.length_b   1.000
_cell.length_c   1.000
_cell.angle_alpha   90.00
_cell.angle_beta   90.00
_cell.angle_gamma   90.00
#
_symmetry.space_group_name_H-M   'P 1'
#
loop_
_entity.id
_entity.type
_entity.pdbx_description
1 polymer ?
#
loop_
_entity_poly.entity_id
_entity_poly.type
_entity_poly.pdbx_seq_one_letter_code
_entity_poly.pdbx_strand_id
1 'polypeptide(L)'
;MAKTVDKDRKAKIAEMQRKSKAADRRRTLTIVGAALVVVALMGGAVTYAIVSDDNRVPGGELAALGVSAAAASCDPVTSDPATGGGKHVEGTVKYATVPPSSGSHNGTPEYPNRGFYTAGDRPQMEKLVHNLEHGYTVLWYDGSTSAKQLATLRAIGKKANASTDAKEKFIVSAWDTAYGAFPAGKHFALSHWSADPKDVKKQTGHRELCGDVSGATVESFIKAYPHTSAPEPGAP
;
A
#
# COMPACT_ATOMS: atom_id res chain seq x y z
N MET A 1 3.82 34.90 78.01
CA MET A 1 4.77 35.08 76.86
C MET A 1 5.11 33.79 76.09
N ALA A 2 5.29 32.61 76.73
CA ALA A 2 5.67 31.36 76.00
C ALA A 2 4.64 30.84 74.93
N LYS A 3 3.33 30.93 75.17
CA LYS A 3 2.26 30.47 74.23
C LYS A 3 2.17 31.26 72.92
N THR A 4 2.54 32.52 72.90
CA THR A 4 2.52 33.41 71.75
C THR A 4 3.68 33.07 70.82
N VAL A 5 4.88 32.86 71.36
CA VAL A 5 6.07 32.48 70.56
C VAL A 5 5.93 31.10 69.86
N ASP A 6 5.26 30.14 70.51
CA ASP A 6 5.02 28.80 69.89
C ASP A 6 4.00 28.89 68.79
N LYS A 7 3.01 29.78 68.87
CA LYS A 7 1.98 29.98 67.80
C LYS A 7 2.61 30.63 66.56
N ASP A 8 3.48 31.64 66.77
CA ASP A 8 4.16 32.31 65.65
C ASP A 8 5.17 31.38 64.95
N ARG A 9 5.85 30.52 65.72
CA ARG A 9 6.75 29.50 65.15
C ARG A 9 6.03 28.48 64.33
N LYS A 10 4.87 27.97 64.76
CA LYS A 10 4.03 27.04 64.02
C LYS A 10 3.44 27.67 62.74
N ALA A 11 3.01 28.93 62.79
CA ALA A 11 2.54 29.67 61.63
C ALA A 11 3.63 29.84 60.58
N LYS A 12 4.86 30.17 61.01
CA LYS A 12 6.01 30.31 60.08
C LYS A 12 6.46 29.03 59.48
N ILE A 13 6.39 27.90 60.18
CA ILE A 13 6.64 26.55 59.64
C ILE A 13 5.57 26.17 58.61
N ALA A 14 4.29 26.41 58.89
CA ALA A 14 3.19 26.12 57.99
C ALA A 14 3.28 26.95 56.67
N GLU A 15 3.70 28.20 56.77
CA GLU A 15 3.92 29.07 55.61
C GLU A 15 5.10 28.58 54.75
N MET A 16 6.22 28.20 55.37
CA MET A 16 7.36 27.61 54.66
C MET A 16 6.97 26.30 53.94
N GLN A 17 6.23 25.42 54.61
CA GLN A 17 5.73 24.18 54.02
C GLN A 17 4.78 24.42 52.84
N ARG A 18 3.91 25.45 52.91
CA ARG A 18 3.04 25.83 51.79
C ARG A 18 3.85 26.34 50.59
N LYS A 19 4.86 27.19 50.84
CA LYS A 19 5.73 27.72 49.79
C LYS A 19 6.57 26.61 49.14
N SER A 20 7.11 25.67 49.91
CA SER A 20 7.86 24.52 49.37
C SER A 20 6.96 23.61 48.52
N LYS A 21 5.77 23.24 49.02
CA LYS A 21 4.80 22.45 48.25
C LYS A 21 4.37 23.14 46.96
N ALA A 22 4.20 24.46 46.98
CA ALA A 22 3.86 25.22 45.77
C ALA A 22 5.03 25.26 44.75
N ALA A 23 6.27 25.39 45.24
CA ALA A 23 7.47 25.35 44.41
C ALA A 23 7.69 23.96 43.82
N ASP A 24 7.54 22.90 44.61
CA ASP A 24 7.65 21.51 44.11
C ASP A 24 6.61 21.19 43.07
N ARG A 25 5.34 21.61 43.28
CA ARG A 25 4.26 21.43 42.30
C ARG A 25 4.57 22.15 40.99
N ARG A 26 5.08 23.39 41.06
CA ARG A 26 5.48 24.13 39.83
C ARG A 26 6.61 23.42 39.13
N ARG A 27 7.64 22.96 39.83
CA ARG A 27 8.78 22.23 39.27
C ARG A 27 8.31 20.92 38.58
N THR A 28 7.44 20.16 39.26
CA THR A 28 6.88 18.93 38.66
C THR A 28 6.09 19.23 37.40
N LEU A 29 5.22 20.25 37.40
CA LEU A 29 4.45 20.65 36.21
C LEU A 29 5.36 21.09 35.07
N THR A 30 6.44 21.82 35.36
CA THR A 30 7.41 22.21 34.31
C THR A 30 8.14 21.02 33.73
N ILE A 31 8.57 20.06 34.55
CA ILE A 31 9.26 18.84 34.08
C ILE A 31 8.31 17.97 33.23
N VAL A 32 7.08 17.74 33.70
CA VAL A 32 6.08 16.97 32.98
C VAL A 32 5.71 17.65 31.66
N GLY A 33 5.52 18.98 31.68
CA GLY A 33 5.24 19.75 30.45
C GLY A 33 6.38 19.66 29.46
N ALA A 34 7.63 19.80 29.90
CA ALA A 34 8.80 19.65 29.01
C ALA A 34 8.91 18.23 28.44
N ALA A 35 8.66 17.19 29.24
CA ALA A 35 8.69 15.80 28.79
C ALA A 35 7.61 15.53 27.73
N LEU A 36 6.39 16.04 27.91
CA LEU A 36 5.32 15.91 26.93
C LEU A 36 5.64 16.60 25.60
N VAL A 37 6.28 17.78 25.65
CA VAL A 37 6.72 18.49 24.43
C VAL A 37 7.78 17.67 23.69
N VAL A 38 8.75 17.08 24.38
CA VAL A 38 9.78 16.24 23.78
C VAL A 38 9.17 15.00 23.13
N VAL A 39 8.23 14.33 23.81
CA VAL A 39 7.51 13.16 23.24
C VAL A 39 6.70 13.55 22.00
N ALA A 40 6.01 14.69 22.02
CA ALA A 40 5.27 15.19 20.88
C ALA A 40 6.17 15.54 19.69
N LEU A 41 7.32 16.16 19.93
CA LEU A 41 8.31 16.47 18.89
C LEU A 41 8.94 15.22 18.31
N MET A 42 9.29 14.23 19.13
CA MET A 42 9.83 12.95 18.65
C MET A 42 8.76 12.17 17.86
N GLY A 43 7.54 12.08 18.37
CA GLY A 43 6.42 11.45 17.68
C GLY A 43 6.11 12.14 16.35
N GLY A 44 6.09 13.46 16.32
CA GLY A 44 5.89 14.26 15.10
C GLY A 44 7.01 14.06 14.08
N ALA A 45 8.27 14.04 14.52
CA ALA A 45 9.43 13.82 13.64
C ALA A 45 9.42 12.40 13.03
N VAL A 46 9.09 11.37 13.82
CA VAL A 46 8.98 9.99 13.34
C VAL A 46 7.82 9.86 12.35
N THR A 47 6.66 10.43 12.65
CA THR A 47 5.51 10.41 11.74
C THR A 47 5.81 11.14 10.44
N TYR A 48 6.45 12.33 10.52
CA TYR A 48 6.88 13.08 9.35
C TYR A 48 7.90 12.31 8.49
N ALA A 49 8.88 11.64 9.11
CA ALA A 49 9.88 10.83 8.41
C ALA A 49 9.21 9.65 7.68
N ILE A 50 8.29 8.94 8.32
CA ILE A 50 7.55 7.81 7.71
C ILE A 50 6.70 8.31 6.54
N VAL A 51 5.91 9.38 6.72
CA VAL A 51 5.02 9.91 5.66
C VAL A 51 5.82 10.50 4.49
N SER A 52 6.95 11.18 4.76
CA SER A 52 7.79 11.73 3.68
C SER A 52 8.54 10.65 2.92
N ASP A 53 8.95 9.54 3.56
CA ASP A 53 9.56 8.40 2.88
C ASP A 53 8.53 7.64 2.04
N ASP A 54 7.29 7.50 2.54
CA ASP A 54 6.19 6.90 1.79
C ASP A 54 5.85 7.68 0.49
N ASN A 55 6.09 8.99 0.44
CA ASN A 55 5.83 9.81 -0.75
C ASN A 55 7.04 9.94 -1.70
N ARG A 56 8.23 9.50 -1.31
CA ARG A 56 9.43 9.57 -2.14
C ARG A 56 9.46 8.41 -3.13
N VAL A 57 9.63 8.71 -4.42
CA VAL A 57 9.98 7.68 -5.43
C VAL A 57 11.41 7.21 -5.16
N PRO A 58 11.65 5.90 -4.95
CA PRO A 58 12.98 5.38 -4.67
C PRO A 58 13.99 5.73 -5.77
N GLY A 59 15.25 5.96 -5.43
CA GLY A 59 16.33 6.09 -6.41
C GLY A 59 16.61 4.78 -7.15
N GLY A 60 17.37 4.83 -8.24
CA GLY A 60 17.73 3.65 -9.04
C GLY A 60 16.64 3.21 -10.03
N GLU A 61 16.88 2.12 -10.74
CA GLU A 61 15.99 1.56 -11.75
C GLU A 61 14.95 0.62 -11.14
N LEU A 62 13.77 0.53 -11.76
CA LEU A 62 12.71 -0.41 -11.36
C LEU A 62 13.24 -1.85 -11.33
N ALA A 63 13.98 -2.25 -12.34
CA ALA A 63 14.57 -3.58 -12.47
C ALA A 63 15.53 -3.97 -11.34
N ALA A 64 16.09 -3.00 -10.59
CA ALA A 64 17.00 -3.26 -9.49
C ALA A 64 16.30 -3.60 -8.16
N LEU A 65 14.95 -3.50 -8.11
CA LEU A 65 14.18 -3.75 -6.90
C LEU A 65 13.83 -5.25 -6.76
N GLY A 66 13.97 -5.78 -5.55
CA GLY A 66 13.66 -7.17 -5.23
C GLY A 66 14.74 -8.16 -5.67
N VAL A 67 14.31 -9.36 -6.05
CA VAL A 67 15.23 -10.38 -6.58
C VAL A 67 15.41 -10.24 -8.10
N SER A 68 16.44 -10.88 -8.68
CA SER A 68 16.57 -10.94 -10.14
C SER A 68 15.38 -11.68 -10.77
N ALA A 69 15.07 -11.42 -12.04
CA ALA A 69 13.99 -12.10 -12.76
C ALA A 69 14.13 -13.65 -12.70
N ALA A 70 15.37 -14.16 -12.83
CA ALA A 70 15.63 -15.59 -12.74
C ALA A 70 15.33 -16.17 -11.34
N ALA A 71 15.62 -15.40 -10.27
CA ALA A 71 15.38 -15.84 -8.89
C ALA A 71 13.91 -15.68 -8.47
N ALA A 72 13.12 -14.90 -9.19
CA ALA A 72 11.69 -14.71 -8.91
C ALA A 72 10.86 -15.97 -9.16
N SER A 73 11.39 -16.98 -9.84
CA SER A 73 10.69 -18.24 -10.14
C SER A 73 9.32 -18.02 -10.76
N CYS A 74 9.25 -17.10 -11.75
CA CYS A 74 8.02 -16.82 -12.46
C CYS A 74 7.70 -17.90 -13.49
N ASP A 75 6.41 -18.18 -13.65
CA ASP A 75 5.92 -18.98 -14.78
C ASP A 75 5.92 -18.12 -16.05
N PRO A 76 5.91 -18.71 -17.25
CA PRO A 76 5.64 -17.97 -18.48
C PRO A 76 4.31 -17.24 -18.38
N VAL A 77 4.22 -16.05 -18.98
CA VAL A 77 2.96 -15.29 -19.03
C VAL A 77 1.87 -16.15 -19.71
N THR A 78 0.75 -16.33 -19.01
CA THR A 78 -0.47 -16.90 -19.58
C THR A 78 -1.29 -15.79 -20.21
N SER A 79 -1.76 -16.02 -21.44
CA SER A 79 -2.59 -15.09 -22.19
C SER A 79 -3.86 -15.81 -22.63
N ASP A 80 -4.98 -15.50 -21.95
CA ASP A 80 -6.26 -16.17 -22.16
C ASP A 80 -7.25 -15.20 -22.83
N PRO A 81 -8.19 -15.67 -23.67
CA PRO A 81 -9.29 -14.84 -24.12
C PRO A 81 -10.01 -14.22 -22.92
N ALA A 82 -10.12 -12.90 -22.94
CA ALA A 82 -10.77 -12.19 -21.85
C ALA A 82 -12.28 -12.46 -21.82
N THR A 83 -12.85 -12.39 -20.63
CA THR A 83 -14.29 -12.52 -20.41
C THR A 83 -14.81 -11.30 -19.64
N GLY A 84 -16.09 -10.99 -19.80
CA GLY A 84 -16.77 -9.98 -18.98
C GLY A 84 -16.45 -8.51 -19.34
N GLY A 85 -15.88 -8.22 -20.51
CA GLY A 85 -15.64 -6.85 -20.96
C GLY A 85 -16.93 -6.03 -20.98
N GLY A 86 -16.90 -4.84 -20.38
CA GLY A 86 -18.06 -3.97 -20.19
C GLY A 86 -19.19 -4.55 -19.34
N LYS A 87 -18.98 -5.70 -18.67
CA LYS A 87 -20.03 -6.35 -17.87
C LYS A 87 -19.95 -5.97 -16.40
N HIS A 88 -20.67 -4.95 -16.04
CA HIS A 88 -20.81 -4.51 -14.65
C HIS A 88 -21.80 -5.38 -13.88
N VAL A 89 -21.41 -5.75 -12.66
CA VAL A 89 -22.21 -6.56 -11.74
C VAL A 89 -22.06 -6.04 -10.32
N GLU A 90 -23.06 -6.32 -9.49
CA GLU A 90 -23.00 -6.06 -8.06
C GLU A 90 -22.60 -7.36 -7.31
N GLY A 91 -21.83 -7.19 -6.22
CA GLY A 91 -21.44 -8.29 -5.34
C GLY A 91 -20.23 -9.08 -5.84
N THR A 92 -20.00 -10.24 -5.21
CA THR A 92 -18.81 -11.06 -5.42
C THR A 92 -18.89 -11.88 -6.70
N VAL A 93 -17.82 -11.83 -7.50
CA VAL A 93 -17.67 -12.59 -8.74
C VAL A 93 -16.78 -13.81 -8.52
N LYS A 94 -17.21 -14.97 -9.01
CA LYS A 94 -16.36 -16.15 -9.08
C LYS A 94 -15.52 -16.10 -10.35
N TYR A 95 -14.25 -15.79 -10.24
CA TYR A 95 -13.33 -15.74 -11.37
C TYR A 95 -12.84 -17.14 -11.78
N ALA A 96 -12.58 -17.31 -13.07
CA ALA A 96 -12.06 -18.57 -13.62
C ALA A 96 -10.59 -18.80 -13.29
N THR A 97 -9.84 -17.73 -13.02
CA THR A 97 -8.41 -17.75 -12.72
C THR A 97 -8.11 -17.01 -11.41
N VAL A 98 -7.05 -17.42 -10.73
CA VAL A 98 -6.60 -16.85 -9.45
C VAL A 98 -5.14 -16.40 -9.60
N PRO A 99 -4.84 -15.10 -9.43
CA PRO A 99 -5.76 -13.95 -9.55
C PRO A 99 -6.33 -13.78 -10.96
N PRO A 100 -7.44 -13.03 -11.12
CA PRO A 100 -8.03 -12.78 -12.44
C PRO A 100 -7.19 -11.79 -13.25
N SER A 101 -7.24 -11.91 -14.58
CA SER A 101 -6.72 -10.94 -15.53
C SER A 101 -7.81 -10.30 -16.41
N SER A 102 -9.06 -10.72 -16.24
CA SER A 102 -10.28 -10.16 -16.81
C SER A 102 -11.49 -10.75 -16.11
N GLY A 103 -12.69 -10.24 -16.35
CA GLY A 103 -13.91 -10.79 -15.80
C GLY A 103 -15.02 -9.76 -15.64
N SER A 104 -16.22 -10.21 -15.28
CA SER A 104 -17.28 -9.33 -14.80
C SER A 104 -16.79 -8.59 -13.57
N HIS A 105 -17.14 -7.32 -13.42
CA HIS A 105 -16.54 -6.45 -12.40
C HIS A 105 -17.54 -5.41 -11.89
N ASN A 106 -17.18 -4.69 -10.82
CA ASN A 106 -18.01 -3.63 -10.26
C ASN A 106 -18.13 -2.47 -11.25
N GLY A 107 -19.27 -1.78 -11.32
CA GLY A 107 -19.49 -0.63 -12.18
C GLY A 107 -18.62 0.61 -11.86
N THR A 108 -17.87 0.58 -10.75
CA THR A 108 -16.99 1.68 -10.34
C THR A 108 -15.59 1.12 -10.08
N PRO A 109 -14.54 1.59 -10.79
CA PRO A 109 -13.16 1.20 -10.51
C PRO A 109 -12.68 1.75 -9.15
N GLU A 110 -11.53 1.31 -8.69
CA GLU A 110 -10.85 1.97 -7.58
C GLU A 110 -10.18 3.26 -8.07
N TYR A 111 -10.78 4.40 -7.69
CA TYR A 111 -10.28 5.71 -8.07
C TYR A 111 -10.64 6.78 -7.01
N PRO A 112 -9.73 7.69 -6.65
CA PRO A 112 -8.31 7.71 -7.03
C PRO A 112 -7.56 6.51 -6.40
N ASN A 113 -6.70 5.84 -7.18
CA ASN A 113 -5.92 4.75 -6.64
C ASN A 113 -4.76 5.28 -5.77
N ARG A 114 -4.41 4.53 -4.70
CA ARG A 114 -3.30 4.87 -3.81
C ARG A 114 -1.99 4.18 -4.17
N GLY A 115 -2.00 3.38 -5.24
CA GLY A 115 -0.84 2.62 -5.71
C GLY A 115 -0.45 1.41 -4.86
N PHE A 116 -0.85 1.34 -3.59
CA PHE A 116 -0.55 0.23 -2.69
C PHE A 116 -1.67 0.02 -1.65
N TYR A 117 -2.10 -1.24 -1.49
CA TYR A 117 -3.15 -1.64 -0.56
C TYR A 117 -2.74 -2.87 0.25
N THR A 118 -2.98 -2.84 1.55
CA THR A 118 -2.79 -3.96 2.48
C THR A 118 -4.06 -4.83 2.56
N ALA A 119 -3.99 -5.96 3.25
CA ALA A 119 -5.17 -6.79 3.49
C ALA A 119 -6.27 -6.08 4.30
N GLY A 120 -5.90 -5.09 5.12
CA GLY A 120 -6.85 -4.33 5.94
C GLY A 120 -7.55 -3.18 5.22
N ASP A 121 -7.04 -2.74 4.06
CA ASP A 121 -7.55 -1.56 3.35
C ASP A 121 -7.65 -1.75 1.82
N ARG A 122 -7.54 -3.02 1.34
CA ARG A 122 -7.71 -3.33 -0.08
C ARG A 122 -9.14 -3.04 -0.54
N PRO A 123 -9.31 -2.57 -1.80
CA PRO A 123 -10.61 -2.47 -2.45
C PRO A 123 -11.24 -3.86 -2.66
N GLN A 124 -12.51 -3.88 -3.03
CA GLN A 124 -13.14 -5.08 -3.56
C GLN A 124 -12.40 -5.55 -4.82
N MET A 125 -12.24 -6.87 -4.97
CA MET A 125 -11.53 -7.45 -6.11
C MET A 125 -12.15 -7.04 -7.45
N GLU A 126 -13.48 -6.93 -7.49
CA GLU A 126 -14.24 -6.51 -8.66
C GLU A 126 -13.92 -5.08 -9.12
N LYS A 127 -13.58 -4.19 -8.19
CA LYS A 127 -13.11 -2.83 -8.54
C LYS A 127 -11.73 -2.87 -9.18
N LEU A 128 -10.84 -3.72 -8.67
CA LEU A 128 -9.50 -3.89 -9.23
C LEU A 128 -9.54 -4.59 -10.60
N VAL A 129 -10.51 -5.49 -10.84
CA VAL A 129 -10.74 -6.07 -12.17
C VAL A 129 -11.26 -5.01 -13.14
N HIS A 130 -12.10 -4.06 -12.70
CA HIS A 130 -12.48 -2.90 -13.52
C HIS A 130 -11.25 -2.03 -13.88
N ASN A 131 -10.35 -1.79 -12.92
CA ASN A 131 -9.10 -1.08 -13.24
C ASN A 131 -8.29 -1.78 -14.34
N LEU A 132 -8.27 -3.13 -14.41
CA LEU A 132 -7.60 -3.84 -15.50
C LEU A 132 -8.19 -3.47 -16.86
N GLU A 133 -9.53 -3.33 -17.00
CA GLU A 133 -10.18 -2.90 -18.22
C GLU A 133 -9.77 -1.47 -18.64
N HIS A 134 -9.45 -0.61 -17.65
CA HIS A 134 -8.95 0.76 -17.85
C HIS A 134 -7.45 0.84 -18.12
N GLY A 135 -6.74 -0.28 -18.19
CA GLY A 135 -5.30 -0.31 -18.51
C GLY A 135 -4.38 -0.35 -17.29
N TYR A 136 -4.91 -0.59 -16.12
CA TYR A 136 -4.06 -0.83 -14.97
C TYR A 136 -3.37 -2.19 -15.07
N THR A 137 -2.15 -2.24 -14.55
CA THR A 137 -1.51 -3.50 -14.16
C THR A 137 -1.66 -3.65 -12.65
N VAL A 138 -2.15 -4.80 -12.20
CA VAL A 138 -2.26 -5.09 -10.78
C VAL A 138 -1.23 -6.15 -10.40
N LEU A 139 -0.37 -5.81 -9.44
CA LEU A 139 0.57 -6.72 -8.77
C LEU A 139 -0.07 -7.20 -7.46
N TRP A 140 -0.49 -8.44 -7.47
CA TRP A 140 -1.09 -9.11 -6.33
C TRP A 140 -0.02 -9.74 -5.46
N TYR A 141 -0.22 -9.78 -4.14
CA TYR A 141 0.63 -10.52 -3.21
C TYR A 141 -0.20 -11.25 -2.16
N ASP A 142 0.27 -12.39 -1.69
CA ASP A 142 -0.43 -13.21 -0.71
C ASP A 142 -0.09 -12.84 0.76
N GLY A 143 -0.79 -13.47 1.71
CA GLY A 143 -0.63 -13.22 3.13
C GLY A 143 0.69 -13.72 3.74
N SER A 144 1.53 -14.48 2.99
CA SER A 144 2.84 -14.94 3.45
C SER A 144 3.96 -13.91 3.25
N THR A 145 3.65 -12.80 2.55
CA THR A 145 4.60 -11.75 2.18
C THR A 145 5.25 -11.10 3.41
N SER A 146 6.57 -11.19 3.51
CA SER A 146 7.35 -10.62 4.62
C SER A 146 7.37 -9.09 4.61
N ALA A 147 7.70 -8.47 5.76
CA ALA A 147 7.83 -7.01 5.87
C ALA A 147 8.87 -6.43 4.88
N LYS A 148 9.97 -7.16 4.61
CA LYS A 148 10.98 -6.77 3.62
C LYS A 148 10.39 -6.76 2.20
N GLN A 149 9.64 -7.79 1.83
CA GLN A 149 8.98 -7.86 0.53
C GLN A 149 7.89 -6.79 0.39
N LEU A 150 7.12 -6.50 1.45
CA LEU A 150 6.14 -5.39 1.45
C LEU A 150 6.81 -4.03 1.19
N ALA A 151 7.98 -3.77 1.79
CA ALA A 151 8.74 -2.56 1.50
C ALA A 151 9.20 -2.51 0.02
N THR A 152 9.66 -3.64 -0.52
CA THR A 152 10.03 -3.77 -1.93
C THR A 152 8.83 -3.54 -2.86
N LEU A 153 7.68 -4.12 -2.54
CA LEU A 153 6.43 -3.93 -3.30
C LEU A 153 5.98 -2.47 -3.32
N ARG A 154 6.09 -1.75 -2.20
CA ARG A 154 5.82 -0.29 -2.16
C ARG A 154 6.76 0.49 -3.07
N ALA A 155 8.05 0.15 -3.05
CA ALA A 155 9.05 0.77 -3.91
C ALA A 155 8.77 0.49 -5.40
N ILE A 156 8.42 -0.74 -5.76
CA ILE A 156 8.02 -1.15 -7.10
C ILE A 156 6.78 -0.37 -7.55
N GLY A 157 5.73 -0.31 -6.73
CA GLY A 157 4.49 0.42 -7.04
C GLY A 157 4.77 1.89 -7.39
N LYS A 158 5.59 2.58 -6.58
CA LYS A 158 5.98 3.97 -6.84
C LYS A 158 6.75 4.14 -8.15
N LYS A 159 7.72 3.25 -8.40
CA LYS A 159 8.55 3.29 -9.62
C LYS A 159 7.74 2.96 -10.87
N ALA A 160 6.90 1.93 -10.81
CA ALA A 160 6.04 1.55 -11.93
C ALA A 160 5.07 2.68 -12.28
N ASN A 161 4.41 3.31 -11.29
CA ASN A 161 3.52 4.44 -11.53
C ASN A 161 4.23 5.67 -12.14
N ALA A 162 5.51 5.86 -11.84
CA ALA A 162 6.31 6.93 -12.43
C ALA A 162 6.80 6.61 -13.85
N SER A 163 6.62 5.37 -14.35
CA SER A 163 7.03 4.96 -15.71
C SER A 163 6.04 5.44 -16.76
N THR A 164 6.51 5.58 -18.00
CA THR A 164 5.66 5.92 -19.16
C THR A 164 4.75 4.76 -19.55
N ASP A 165 5.17 3.51 -19.28
CA ASP A 165 4.43 2.31 -19.69
C ASP A 165 3.18 2.09 -18.82
N ALA A 166 3.28 2.35 -17.52
CA ALA A 166 2.13 2.27 -16.61
C ALA A 166 1.39 3.62 -16.46
N LYS A 167 2.06 4.74 -16.47
CA LYS A 167 1.49 6.11 -16.40
C LYS A 167 0.42 6.25 -15.31
N GLU A 168 0.83 6.02 -14.04
CA GLU A 168 -0.03 6.06 -12.85
C GLU A 168 -1.10 4.95 -12.78
N LYS A 169 -1.10 4.00 -13.73
CA LYS A 169 -2.01 2.87 -13.80
C LYS A 169 -1.36 1.57 -13.32
N PHE A 170 -0.73 1.62 -12.15
CA PHE A 170 -0.15 0.46 -11.49
C PHE A 170 -0.62 0.36 -10.05
N ILE A 171 -1.19 -0.77 -9.67
CA ILE A 171 -1.70 -1.03 -8.33
C ILE A 171 -0.97 -2.23 -7.75
N VAL A 172 -0.52 -2.12 -6.50
CA VAL A 172 -0.09 -3.26 -5.68
C VAL A 172 -1.18 -3.54 -4.65
N SER A 173 -1.70 -4.76 -4.60
CA SER A 173 -2.78 -5.11 -3.68
C SER A 173 -2.59 -6.47 -3.04
N ALA A 174 -2.91 -6.58 -1.75
CA ALA A 174 -3.06 -7.85 -1.09
C ALA A 174 -4.18 -8.67 -1.74
N TRP A 175 -3.90 -9.95 -2.01
CA TRP A 175 -4.89 -10.89 -2.51
C TRP A 175 -5.88 -11.29 -1.41
N ASP A 176 -7.13 -11.54 -1.78
CA ASP A 176 -8.13 -12.10 -0.88
C ASP A 176 -8.34 -13.59 -1.17
N THR A 177 -7.96 -14.44 -0.24
CA THR A 177 -8.08 -15.90 -0.36
C THR A 177 -9.53 -16.39 -0.43
N ALA A 178 -10.53 -15.55 -0.12
CA ALA A 178 -11.94 -15.86 -0.34
C ALA A 178 -12.26 -16.08 -1.84
N TYR A 179 -11.44 -15.52 -2.75
CA TYR A 179 -11.53 -15.74 -4.20
C TYR A 179 -10.69 -16.93 -4.70
N GLY A 180 -10.08 -17.68 -3.80
CA GLY A 180 -9.21 -18.82 -4.08
C GLY A 180 -7.78 -18.59 -3.61
N ALA A 181 -7.01 -19.67 -3.46
CA ALA A 181 -5.60 -19.60 -3.08
C ALA A 181 -4.71 -19.44 -4.30
N PHE A 182 -3.56 -18.79 -4.13
CA PHE A 182 -2.47 -18.85 -5.13
C PHE A 182 -2.04 -20.31 -5.39
N PRO A 183 -1.59 -20.63 -6.59
CA PRO A 183 -0.98 -21.93 -6.86
C PRO A 183 0.23 -22.18 -5.94
N ALA A 184 0.51 -23.45 -5.64
CA ALA A 184 1.62 -23.83 -4.77
C ALA A 184 2.96 -23.24 -5.23
N GLY A 185 3.71 -22.65 -4.29
CA GLY A 185 4.99 -21.99 -4.56
C GLY A 185 4.89 -20.64 -5.28
N LYS A 186 3.71 -20.10 -5.47
CA LYS A 186 3.48 -18.75 -6.02
C LYS A 186 2.89 -17.84 -4.94
N HIS A 187 3.46 -16.65 -4.84
CA HIS A 187 3.14 -15.66 -3.80
C HIS A 187 2.83 -14.29 -4.37
N PHE A 188 3.17 -14.09 -5.65
CA PHE A 188 2.97 -12.84 -6.40
C PHE A 188 2.38 -13.12 -7.75
N ALA A 189 1.57 -12.20 -8.26
CA ALA A 189 1.04 -12.30 -9.62
C ALA A 189 0.91 -10.91 -10.24
N LEU A 190 1.23 -10.80 -11.52
CA LEU A 190 0.90 -9.65 -12.36
C LEU A 190 -0.32 -9.96 -13.19
N SER A 191 -1.25 -9.02 -13.29
CA SER A 191 -2.43 -9.10 -14.16
C SER A 191 -2.57 -7.84 -14.99
N HIS A 192 -2.93 -8.00 -16.26
CA HIS A 192 -3.24 -6.92 -17.18
C HIS A 192 -4.32 -7.38 -18.18
N TRP A 193 -5.12 -6.45 -18.67
CA TRP A 193 -6.18 -6.71 -19.65
C TRP A 193 -5.93 -5.87 -20.91
N SER A 194 -5.77 -6.52 -22.06
CA SER A 194 -5.53 -5.86 -23.32
C SER A 194 -6.65 -6.09 -24.33
N ALA A 195 -6.71 -5.25 -25.35
CA ALA A 195 -7.57 -5.41 -26.53
C ALA A 195 -6.74 -5.29 -27.81
N ASP A 196 -7.20 -5.94 -28.86
CA ASP A 196 -6.63 -5.77 -30.21
C ASP A 196 -6.89 -4.32 -30.68
N PRO A 197 -5.87 -3.56 -31.07
CA PRO A 197 -6.03 -2.15 -31.48
C PRO A 197 -6.88 -1.98 -32.74
N LYS A 198 -7.10 -3.06 -33.52
CA LYS A 198 -7.94 -3.07 -34.73
C LYS A 198 -9.36 -3.58 -34.45
N ASP A 199 -9.55 -4.30 -33.35
CA ASP A 199 -10.83 -4.86 -32.97
C ASP A 199 -10.93 -4.97 -31.45
N VAL A 200 -11.39 -3.93 -30.81
CA VAL A 200 -11.52 -3.83 -29.33
C VAL A 200 -12.40 -4.91 -28.70
N LYS A 201 -13.15 -5.67 -29.53
CA LYS A 201 -13.91 -6.83 -29.03
C LYS A 201 -13.04 -8.06 -28.82
N LYS A 202 -11.86 -8.11 -29.44
CA LYS A 202 -10.84 -9.15 -29.21
C LYS A 202 -9.96 -8.75 -28.03
N GLN A 203 -10.30 -9.27 -26.88
CA GLN A 203 -9.65 -8.92 -25.61
C GLN A 203 -8.92 -10.12 -25.04
N THR A 204 -7.81 -9.85 -24.35
CA THR A 204 -6.94 -10.87 -23.77
C THR A 204 -6.56 -10.48 -22.35
N GLY A 205 -6.74 -11.39 -21.42
CA GLY A 205 -6.21 -11.25 -20.06
C GLY A 205 -4.81 -11.87 -19.97
N HIS A 206 -3.84 -11.10 -19.48
CA HIS A 206 -2.45 -11.54 -19.26
C HIS A 206 -2.17 -11.73 -17.80
N ARG A 207 -1.51 -12.83 -17.43
CA ARG A 207 -1.17 -13.14 -16.05
C ARG A 207 0.20 -13.80 -15.96
N GLU A 208 1.02 -13.35 -15.00
CA GLU A 208 2.31 -13.95 -14.68
C GLU A 208 2.35 -14.25 -13.17
N LEU A 209 2.62 -15.51 -12.80
CA LEU A 209 2.69 -15.97 -11.42
C LEU A 209 4.15 -16.14 -11.01
N CYS A 210 4.54 -15.58 -9.86
CA CYS A 210 5.93 -15.62 -9.39
C CYS A 210 6.04 -16.12 -7.94
N GLY A 211 7.16 -16.76 -7.63
CA GLY A 211 7.48 -17.20 -6.27
C GLY A 211 8.06 -16.09 -5.40
N ASP A 212 8.73 -15.09 -6.00
CA ASP A 212 9.26 -13.93 -5.26
C ASP A 212 9.09 -12.64 -6.07
N VAL A 213 9.29 -11.48 -5.42
CA VAL A 213 9.07 -10.16 -6.01
C VAL A 213 10.30 -9.67 -6.77
N SER A 214 10.12 -9.30 -8.04
CA SER A 214 11.17 -8.80 -8.92
C SER A 214 10.71 -7.56 -9.69
N GLY A 215 11.41 -6.45 -9.51
CA GLY A 215 11.20 -5.24 -10.29
C GLY A 215 11.55 -5.42 -11.77
N ALA A 216 12.51 -6.29 -12.08
CA ALA A 216 12.86 -6.61 -13.48
C ALA A 216 11.71 -7.35 -14.20
N THR A 217 11.04 -8.28 -13.52
CA THR A 217 9.85 -8.94 -14.04
C THR A 217 8.71 -7.93 -14.25
N VAL A 218 8.45 -7.07 -13.26
CA VAL A 218 7.43 -6.00 -13.37
C VAL A 218 7.72 -5.09 -14.55
N GLU A 219 8.96 -4.63 -14.71
CA GLU A 219 9.35 -3.75 -15.82
C GLU A 219 9.13 -4.42 -17.19
N SER A 220 9.50 -5.69 -17.31
CA SER A 220 9.28 -6.47 -18.54
C SER A 220 7.80 -6.64 -18.84
N PHE A 221 6.99 -6.91 -17.81
CA PHE A 221 5.55 -7.11 -17.96
C PHE A 221 4.84 -5.82 -18.40
N ILE A 222 5.07 -4.66 -17.75
CA ILE A 222 4.43 -3.40 -18.13
C ILE A 222 4.90 -2.87 -19.49
N LYS A 223 6.11 -3.20 -19.93
CA LYS A 223 6.59 -2.92 -21.29
C LYS A 223 5.90 -3.77 -22.33
N ALA A 224 5.67 -5.04 -22.04
CA ALA A 224 4.96 -5.95 -22.93
C ALA A 224 3.46 -5.64 -23.02
N TYR A 225 2.86 -5.18 -21.93
CA TYR A 225 1.44 -4.87 -21.79
C TYR A 225 1.27 -3.45 -21.23
N PRO A 226 1.54 -2.41 -22.03
CA PRO A 226 1.44 -1.01 -21.58
C PRO A 226 -0.02 -0.61 -21.36
N HIS A 227 -0.25 0.40 -20.51
CA HIS A 227 -1.58 0.91 -20.19
C HIS A 227 -2.43 1.26 -21.44
N THR A 228 -1.78 1.63 -22.56
CA THR A 228 -2.44 1.97 -23.82
C THR A 228 -3.00 0.76 -24.57
N SER A 229 -2.63 -0.46 -24.18
CA SER A 229 -3.12 -1.69 -24.83
C SER A 229 -4.49 -2.15 -24.31
N ALA A 230 -5.04 -1.50 -23.32
CA ALA A 230 -6.30 -1.90 -22.67
C ALA A 230 -7.54 -1.67 -23.53
N PRO A 231 -8.69 -2.29 -23.18
CA PRO A 231 -9.97 -2.01 -23.81
C PRO A 231 -10.41 -0.55 -23.70
N GLU A 232 -10.19 0.08 -22.52
CA GLU A 232 -10.58 1.45 -22.20
C GLU A 232 -9.41 2.28 -21.66
N PRO A 233 -8.33 2.49 -22.44
CA PRO A 233 -7.09 3.09 -21.95
C PRO A 233 -7.23 4.57 -21.56
N GLY A 234 -8.27 5.25 -22.05
CA GLY A 234 -8.58 6.66 -21.76
C GLY A 234 -9.41 6.88 -20.49
N ALA A 235 -9.97 5.82 -19.91
CA ALA A 235 -10.73 5.91 -18.68
C ALA A 235 -9.82 6.16 -17.46
N PRO A 236 -10.32 6.73 -16.34
CA PRO A 236 -9.54 7.05 -15.14
C PRO A 236 -9.00 5.81 -14.44
#